data_c6ce0551d9fa7121341a2a4644f796cd
#
_entry.id   c6ce0551d9fa7121341a2a4644f796cd
#
_cell.length_a   1.000
_cell.length_b   1.000
_cell.length_c   1.000
_cell.angle_alpha   90.00
_cell.angle_beta   90.00
_cell.angle_gamma   90.00
#
_symmetry.space_group_name_H-M   'P 1'
#
loop_
_entity.id
_entity.type
_entity.pdbx_description
1 polymer ?
#
loop_
_entity_poly.entity_id
_entity_poly.type
_entity_poly.pdbx_seq_one_letter_code
_entity_poly.pdbx_strand_id
1 'polypeptide(L)'
;MPSPQQARAQASAITSGRAAPESELSPTSRLRTLFDRPRLSPGQRRIAQYLIEHLTEAAFLSITDLADRVGVSQPSVTRFASAVGFSGYPALREQLQAIALGGRGGSPAEENRGNELQAAVDAEIENLENLRRDFADADRVIDVGRKLAASVPLTVLGLRISVSLAEYFAYAARRVHPDVRLVTRGGTVAYDALLQSREAGGTWVLAFSMPRHAHETLGAVRVARGAGLKVALITDLALGPVVDEADVAFATGTGSRLVFDSYAAPGVMCAALLQAMTDADPERTQARLEEYEQVADQHQFFLRD
;
A
#
# COMPACT_ATOMS: atom_id res chain seq x y z
N MET A 1 22.32 58.44 -31.78
CA MET A 1 22.23 57.45 -32.86
C MET A 1 23.03 56.23 -32.42
N PRO A 2 22.43 55.12 -32.14
CA PRO A 2 23.14 53.88 -31.81
C PRO A 2 23.86 53.31 -33.05
N SER A 3 25.03 52.71 -32.85
CA SER A 3 25.88 52.21 -33.93
C SER A 3 25.25 50.99 -34.65
N PRO A 4 25.62 50.76 -35.93
CA PRO A 4 25.05 49.64 -36.72
C PRO A 4 25.28 48.26 -36.11
N GLN A 5 26.20 48.07 -35.20
CA GLN A 5 26.46 46.80 -34.48
C GLN A 5 25.44 46.54 -33.38
N GLN A 6 24.86 47.57 -32.73
CA GLN A 6 23.83 47.41 -31.72
C GLN A 6 22.46 47.06 -32.30
N ALA A 7 22.17 47.55 -33.52
CA ALA A 7 20.93 47.21 -34.24
C ALA A 7 20.94 45.74 -34.76
N ARG A 8 22.10 45.16 -35.09
CA ARG A 8 22.23 43.76 -35.49
C ARG A 8 22.12 42.79 -34.31
N ALA A 9 22.54 43.18 -33.11
CA ALA A 9 22.39 42.34 -31.89
C ALA A 9 20.92 42.26 -31.44
N GLN A 10 20.12 43.31 -31.64
CA GLN A 10 18.68 43.31 -31.29
C GLN A 10 17.82 42.56 -32.32
N ALA A 11 18.22 42.48 -33.58
CA ALA A 11 17.51 41.74 -34.61
C ALA A 11 17.75 40.22 -34.57
N SER A 12 18.85 39.76 -33.94
CA SER A 12 19.17 38.34 -33.76
C SER A 12 18.46 37.66 -32.58
N ALA A 13 17.85 38.46 -31.68
CA ALA A 13 17.18 37.99 -30.48
C ALA A 13 15.68 37.62 -30.69
N ILE A 14 15.14 37.89 -31.89
CA ILE A 14 13.71 37.69 -32.17
C ILE A 14 13.39 36.37 -32.93
N THR A 15 14.41 35.59 -33.33
CA THR A 15 14.19 34.41 -34.21
C THR A 15 14.67 33.10 -33.61
N SER A 16 14.91 32.99 -32.33
CA SER A 16 15.06 31.69 -31.68
C SER A 16 13.94 31.54 -30.63
N GLY A 17 12.83 31.00 -31.02
CA GLY A 17 11.77 30.50 -30.13
C GLY A 17 12.30 29.39 -29.26
N ARG A 18 13.13 29.71 -28.30
CA ARG A 18 13.56 28.81 -27.24
C ARG A 18 12.41 28.77 -26.25
N ALA A 19 11.67 27.66 -26.23
CA ALA A 19 10.68 27.40 -25.18
C ALA A 19 11.37 27.64 -23.82
N ALA A 20 10.71 28.35 -22.92
CA ALA A 20 11.21 28.56 -21.55
C ALA A 20 11.43 27.16 -20.91
N PRO A 21 12.48 27.01 -20.10
CA PRO A 21 12.73 25.73 -19.43
C PRO A 21 11.51 25.35 -18.58
N GLU A 22 11.05 24.11 -18.67
CA GLU A 22 9.83 23.58 -18.00
C GLU A 22 9.79 23.86 -16.49
N SER A 23 10.95 24.14 -15.87
CA SER A 23 11.07 24.52 -14.47
C SER A 23 10.48 25.91 -14.13
N GLU A 24 10.22 26.77 -15.12
CA GLU A 24 9.66 28.11 -14.93
C GLU A 24 8.15 28.17 -15.20
N LEU A 25 7.55 27.09 -15.68
CA LEU A 25 6.11 27.04 -15.97
C LEU A 25 5.30 26.88 -14.68
N SER A 26 4.17 27.57 -14.59
CA SER A 26 3.23 27.38 -13.49
C SER A 26 2.71 25.93 -13.46
N PRO A 27 2.29 25.39 -12.28
CA PRO A 27 1.71 24.05 -12.16
C PRO A 27 0.59 23.78 -13.17
N THR A 28 -0.29 24.74 -13.38
CA THR A 28 -1.39 24.68 -14.37
C THR A 28 -0.89 24.60 -15.80
N SER A 29 0.21 25.33 -16.13
CA SER A 29 0.80 25.30 -17.47
C SER A 29 1.46 23.95 -17.76
N ARG A 30 2.10 23.32 -16.75
CA ARG A 30 2.65 21.96 -16.86
C ARG A 30 1.56 20.93 -17.14
N LEU A 31 0.41 21.01 -16.46
CA LEU A 31 -0.72 20.11 -16.70
C LEU A 31 -1.31 20.30 -18.11
N ARG A 32 -1.42 21.54 -18.58
CA ARG A 32 -1.90 21.82 -19.94
C ARG A 32 -0.99 21.17 -20.98
N THR A 33 0.33 21.31 -20.84
CA THR A 33 1.30 20.68 -21.72
C THR A 33 1.18 19.17 -21.71
N LEU A 34 0.95 18.56 -20.52
CA LEU A 34 0.80 17.13 -20.35
C LEU A 34 -0.46 16.59 -21.07
N PHE A 35 -1.55 17.38 -21.10
CA PHE A 35 -2.84 16.97 -21.67
C PHE A 35 -3.05 17.44 -23.12
N ASP A 36 -2.16 18.21 -23.73
CA ASP A 36 -2.32 18.84 -25.03
C ASP A 36 -2.03 17.88 -26.22
N ARG A 37 -1.37 16.77 -26.00
CA ARG A 37 -0.90 15.86 -27.06
C ARG A 37 -1.93 14.83 -27.55
N PRO A 38 -2.81 14.21 -26.73
CA PRO A 38 -3.71 13.15 -27.20
C PRO A 38 -5.06 13.69 -27.65
N ARG A 39 -5.69 12.99 -28.62
CA ARG A 39 -7.11 13.20 -28.94
C ARG A 39 -7.99 12.64 -27.83
N LEU A 40 -8.32 13.46 -26.86
CA LEU A 40 -9.17 13.08 -25.72
C LEU A 40 -10.64 13.00 -26.12
N SER A 41 -11.32 11.93 -25.67
CA SER A 41 -12.79 11.80 -25.76
C SER A 41 -13.50 12.86 -24.89
N PRO A 42 -14.82 13.11 -25.08
CA PRO A 42 -15.55 14.09 -24.26
C PRO A 42 -15.46 13.82 -22.74
N GLY A 43 -15.53 12.56 -22.31
CA GLY A 43 -15.35 12.17 -20.91
C GLY A 43 -13.93 12.42 -20.40
N GLN A 44 -12.93 12.11 -21.21
CA GLN A 44 -11.52 12.36 -20.87
C GLN A 44 -11.19 13.85 -20.80
N ARG A 45 -11.81 14.69 -21.64
CA ARG A 45 -11.66 16.15 -21.55
C ARG A 45 -12.23 16.70 -20.23
N ARG A 46 -13.34 16.17 -19.74
CA ARG A 46 -13.88 16.56 -18.42
C ARG A 46 -12.93 16.20 -17.30
N ILE A 47 -12.28 15.02 -17.36
CA ILE A 47 -11.25 14.65 -16.38
C ILE A 47 -10.08 15.64 -16.44
N ALA A 48 -9.53 15.90 -17.63
CA ALA A 48 -8.43 16.84 -17.82
C ALA A 48 -8.76 18.24 -17.27
N GLN A 49 -9.96 18.75 -17.61
CA GLN A 49 -10.43 20.06 -17.15
C GLN A 49 -10.51 20.12 -15.62
N TYR A 50 -11.12 19.12 -14.99
CA TYR A 50 -11.21 19.03 -13.53
C TYR A 50 -9.82 19.01 -12.87
N LEU A 51 -8.88 18.23 -13.40
CA LEU A 51 -7.51 18.16 -12.88
C LEU A 51 -6.76 19.49 -13.02
N ILE A 52 -7.01 20.26 -14.10
CA ILE A 52 -6.40 21.59 -14.30
C ILE A 52 -6.97 22.60 -13.31
N GLU A 53 -8.28 22.57 -13.07
CA GLU A 53 -8.95 23.53 -12.19
C GLU A 53 -8.76 23.24 -10.71
N HIS A 54 -8.61 21.97 -10.34
CA HIS A 54 -8.57 21.50 -8.94
C HIS A 54 -7.29 20.73 -8.59
N LEU A 55 -6.14 21.06 -9.20
CA LEU A 55 -4.91 20.29 -9.09
C LEU A 55 -4.55 19.91 -7.64
N THR A 56 -4.55 20.88 -6.73
CA THR A 56 -4.12 20.65 -5.34
C THR A 56 -5.00 19.64 -4.61
N GLU A 57 -6.29 19.66 -4.87
CA GLU A 57 -7.25 18.70 -4.30
C GLU A 57 -7.20 17.38 -5.05
N ALA A 58 -7.25 17.42 -6.38
CA ALA A 58 -7.32 16.26 -7.25
C ALA A 58 -6.09 15.34 -7.14
N ALA A 59 -4.92 15.90 -6.83
CA ALA A 59 -3.68 15.14 -6.61
C ALA A 59 -3.78 14.11 -5.48
N PHE A 60 -4.70 14.31 -4.52
CA PHE A 60 -4.85 13.42 -3.37
C PHE A 60 -6.12 12.56 -3.41
N LEU A 61 -6.97 12.71 -4.44
CA LEU A 61 -8.17 11.90 -4.59
C LEU A 61 -7.85 10.44 -4.92
N SER A 62 -8.73 9.54 -4.48
CA SER A 62 -8.76 8.17 -4.99
C SER A 62 -9.35 8.13 -6.41
N ILE A 63 -9.17 7.02 -7.14
CA ILE A 63 -9.79 6.84 -8.46
C ILE A 63 -11.32 6.90 -8.38
N THR A 64 -11.89 6.40 -7.29
CA THR A 64 -13.34 6.43 -7.03
C THR A 64 -13.82 7.86 -6.84
N ASP A 65 -13.19 8.61 -5.94
CA ASP A 65 -13.58 9.99 -5.65
C ASP A 65 -13.43 10.89 -6.87
N LEU A 66 -12.34 10.73 -7.64
CA LEU A 66 -12.17 11.47 -8.90
C LEU A 66 -13.26 11.12 -9.91
N ALA A 67 -13.58 9.83 -10.07
CA ALA A 67 -14.62 9.37 -10.98
C ALA A 67 -15.99 9.96 -10.63
N ASP A 68 -16.34 9.95 -9.34
CA ASP A 68 -17.60 10.47 -8.81
C ASP A 68 -17.71 12.00 -9.00
N ARG A 69 -16.64 12.74 -8.68
CA ARG A 69 -16.61 14.21 -8.82
C ARG A 69 -16.72 14.68 -10.27
N VAL A 70 -16.11 13.95 -11.19
CA VAL A 70 -16.15 14.27 -12.63
C VAL A 70 -17.40 13.72 -13.31
N GLY A 71 -18.13 12.82 -12.66
CA GLY A 71 -19.29 12.13 -13.23
C GLY A 71 -18.92 11.18 -14.37
N VAL A 72 -17.87 10.35 -14.14
CA VAL A 72 -17.41 9.33 -15.08
C VAL A 72 -17.20 8.00 -14.35
N SER A 73 -17.04 6.90 -15.10
CA SER A 73 -16.70 5.61 -14.48
C SER A 73 -15.20 5.50 -14.16
N GLN A 74 -14.82 4.73 -13.14
CA GLN A 74 -13.41 4.44 -12.81
C GLN A 74 -12.61 3.90 -14.01
N PRO A 75 -13.13 2.98 -14.84
CA PRO A 75 -12.45 2.58 -16.07
C PRO A 75 -12.17 3.74 -17.04
N SER A 76 -12.99 4.80 -17.02
CA SER A 76 -12.76 6.00 -17.84
C SER A 76 -11.59 6.82 -17.31
N VAL A 77 -11.39 6.88 -15.97
CA VAL A 77 -10.23 7.52 -15.34
C VAL A 77 -8.95 6.72 -15.66
N THR A 78 -8.99 5.39 -15.58
CA THR A 78 -7.86 4.55 -15.96
C THR A 78 -7.47 4.72 -17.43
N ARG A 79 -8.46 4.70 -18.34
CA ARG A 79 -8.23 4.94 -19.78
C ARG A 79 -7.72 6.35 -20.07
N PHE A 80 -8.15 7.35 -19.28
CA PHE A 80 -7.59 8.70 -19.37
C PHE A 80 -6.12 8.72 -19.00
N ALA A 81 -5.73 8.13 -17.87
CA ALA A 81 -4.35 8.04 -17.44
C ALA A 81 -3.47 7.39 -18.53
N SER A 82 -3.94 6.28 -19.13
CA SER A 82 -3.23 5.63 -20.24
C SER A 82 -3.16 6.50 -21.50
N ALA A 83 -4.24 7.24 -21.83
CA ALA A 83 -4.27 8.12 -22.98
C ALA A 83 -3.30 9.31 -22.87
N VAL A 84 -3.01 9.78 -21.65
CA VAL A 84 -2.02 10.85 -21.39
C VAL A 84 -0.62 10.33 -21.08
N GLY A 85 -0.38 9.01 -21.27
CA GLY A 85 0.96 8.42 -21.26
C GLY A 85 1.38 7.75 -19.95
N PHE A 86 0.46 7.54 -18.99
CA PHE A 86 0.75 6.85 -17.73
C PHE A 86 0.33 5.39 -17.75
N SER A 87 0.99 4.55 -16.99
CA SER A 87 0.65 3.13 -16.83
C SER A 87 -0.72 2.89 -16.17
N GLY A 88 -1.28 3.91 -15.52
CA GLY A 88 -2.60 3.89 -14.88
C GLY A 88 -2.81 5.10 -13.98
N TYR A 89 -3.96 5.13 -13.28
CA TYR A 89 -4.29 6.26 -12.40
C TYR A 89 -3.29 6.47 -11.24
N PRO A 90 -2.71 5.45 -10.59
CA PRO A 90 -1.70 5.66 -9.55
C PRO A 90 -0.50 6.47 -10.04
N ALA A 91 0.06 6.13 -11.21
CA ALA A 91 1.17 6.86 -11.81
C ALA A 91 0.79 8.32 -12.20
N LEU A 92 -0.41 8.52 -12.74
CA LEU A 92 -0.92 9.86 -13.00
C LEU A 92 -1.05 10.67 -11.70
N ARG A 93 -1.59 10.09 -10.64
CA ARG A 93 -1.77 10.74 -9.34
C ARG A 93 -0.44 11.17 -8.73
N GLU A 94 0.58 10.32 -8.80
CA GLU A 94 1.94 10.65 -8.36
C GLU A 94 2.50 11.87 -9.09
N GLN A 95 2.32 11.93 -10.40
CA GLN A 95 2.71 13.09 -11.20
C GLN A 95 1.94 14.36 -10.82
N LEU A 96 0.63 14.24 -10.57
CA LEU A 96 -0.18 15.36 -10.10
C LEU A 96 0.32 15.88 -8.74
N GLN A 97 0.69 14.97 -7.82
CA GLN A 97 1.26 15.31 -6.52
C GLN A 97 2.61 16.04 -6.69
N ALA A 98 3.49 15.53 -7.54
CA ALA A 98 4.77 16.16 -7.82
C ALA A 98 4.60 17.59 -8.36
N ILE A 99 3.64 17.81 -9.27
CA ILE A 99 3.33 19.14 -9.82
C ILE A 99 2.71 20.04 -8.74
N ALA A 100 1.77 19.53 -7.94
CA ALA A 100 1.09 20.28 -6.88
C ALA A 100 2.04 20.73 -5.77
N LEU A 101 3.05 19.92 -5.44
CA LEU A 101 4.04 20.18 -4.39
C LEU A 101 5.28 20.93 -4.91
N GLY A 102 5.27 21.40 -6.16
CA GLY A 102 6.38 22.17 -6.75
C GLY A 102 7.59 21.35 -7.17
N GLY A 103 7.46 20.01 -7.22
CA GLY A 103 8.49 19.09 -7.71
C GLY A 103 8.76 19.26 -9.21
N ARG A 104 9.96 18.91 -9.68
CA ARG A 104 10.29 18.87 -11.11
C ARG A 104 9.53 17.72 -11.77
N GLY A 105 8.42 18.04 -12.45
CA GLY A 105 7.70 17.07 -13.26
C GLY A 105 8.45 16.82 -14.56
N GLY A 106 9.21 15.74 -14.64
CA GLY A 106 9.68 15.19 -15.89
C GLY A 106 8.56 14.40 -16.56
N SER A 107 8.48 14.43 -17.90
CA SER A 107 7.56 13.56 -18.65
C SER A 107 7.99 12.10 -18.47
N PRO A 108 7.13 11.19 -17.96
CA PRO A 108 7.53 9.80 -17.71
C PRO A 108 7.83 8.99 -18.98
N ALA A 109 7.50 9.51 -20.16
CA ALA A 109 7.50 8.72 -21.39
C ALA A 109 8.88 8.51 -22.03
N GLU A 110 9.90 9.25 -21.69
CA GLU A 110 11.19 9.20 -22.39
C GLU A 110 12.40 8.82 -21.52
N GLU A 111 12.36 9.01 -20.21
CA GLU A 111 13.54 8.76 -19.35
C GLU A 111 13.57 7.43 -18.61
N ASN A 112 12.49 6.64 -18.57
CA ASN A 112 12.48 5.52 -17.64
C ASN A 112 11.93 4.17 -18.13
N ARG A 113 12.01 3.85 -19.42
CA ARG A 113 11.73 2.46 -19.87
C ARG A 113 12.81 1.46 -19.43
N GLY A 114 13.91 1.93 -18.93
CA GLY A 114 15.01 1.10 -18.49
C GLY A 114 14.90 0.59 -17.05
N ASN A 115 13.99 1.15 -16.20
CA ASN A 115 14.13 0.90 -14.78
C ASN A 115 12.86 0.95 -13.92
N GLU A 116 11.69 0.61 -14.46
CA GLU A 116 10.48 0.47 -13.64
C GLU A 116 10.65 -0.54 -12.48
N LEU A 117 11.44 -1.57 -12.71
CA LEU A 117 11.76 -2.57 -11.69
C LEU A 117 12.64 -1.97 -10.57
N GLN A 118 13.64 -1.15 -10.91
CA GLN A 118 14.44 -0.47 -9.89
C GLN A 118 13.61 0.56 -9.13
N ALA A 119 12.78 1.35 -9.84
CA ALA A 119 11.88 2.30 -9.20
C ALA A 119 10.87 1.62 -8.26
N ALA A 120 10.45 0.38 -8.56
CA ALA A 120 9.63 -0.40 -7.64
C ALA A 120 10.41 -0.80 -6.38
N VAL A 121 11.70 -1.17 -6.53
CA VAL A 121 12.58 -1.45 -5.38
C VAL A 121 12.82 -0.18 -4.55
N ASP A 122 13.07 0.96 -5.19
CA ASP A 122 13.26 2.24 -4.48
C ASP A 122 12.03 2.62 -3.63
N ALA A 123 10.81 2.40 -4.17
CA ALA A 123 9.58 2.62 -3.43
C ALA A 123 9.44 1.67 -2.22
N GLU A 124 9.89 0.41 -2.35
CA GLU A 124 9.92 -0.51 -1.21
C GLU A 124 10.97 -0.12 -0.17
N ILE A 125 12.11 0.39 -0.58
CA ILE A 125 13.12 0.94 0.34
C ILE A 125 12.49 2.08 1.16
N GLU A 126 11.73 2.98 0.53
CA GLU A 126 11.02 4.05 1.22
C GLU A 126 9.98 3.51 2.22
N ASN A 127 9.19 2.50 1.83
CA ASN A 127 8.24 1.83 2.72
C ASN A 127 8.94 1.20 3.94
N LEU A 128 10.09 0.55 3.73
CA LEU A 128 10.90 -0.04 4.80
C LEU A 128 11.55 1.02 5.69
N GLU A 129 11.98 2.15 5.14
CA GLU A 129 12.50 3.29 5.91
C GLU A 129 11.40 3.93 6.79
N ASN A 130 10.16 4.00 6.30
CA ASN A 130 9.01 4.43 7.08
C ASN A 130 8.77 3.46 8.24
N LEU A 131 8.70 2.16 7.95
CA LEU A 131 8.52 1.12 8.96
C LEU A 131 9.66 1.12 9.99
N ARG A 132 10.91 1.34 9.57
CA ARG A 132 12.05 1.48 10.49
C ARG A 132 11.89 2.65 11.45
N ARG A 133 11.31 3.76 10.99
CA ARG A 133 10.99 4.91 11.86
C ARG A 133 9.89 4.59 12.86
N ASP A 134 8.87 3.85 12.44
CA ASP A 134 7.79 3.41 13.31
C ASP A 134 8.30 2.43 14.39
N PHE A 135 9.29 1.61 14.06
CA PHE A 135 9.96 0.71 15.03
C PHE A 135 10.91 1.42 16.01
N ALA A 136 11.12 2.74 15.89
CA ALA A 136 11.82 3.50 16.93
C ALA A 136 11.08 3.42 18.28
N ASP A 137 9.75 3.25 18.25
CA ASP A 137 8.92 2.84 19.39
C ASP A 137 8.45 1.40 19.20
N ALA A 138 9.23 0.44 19.72
CA ALA A 138 8.92 -0.98 19.62
C ALA A 138 7.84 -1.46 20.62
N ASP A 139 7.53 -0.68 21.64
CA ASP A 139 6.66 -1.10 22.75
C ASP A 139 5.29 -1.55 22.28
N ARG A 140 4.75 -0.87 21.26
CA ARG A 140 3.45 -1.21 20.66
C ARG A 140 3.46 -2.57 19.97
N VAL A 141 4.54 -2.91 19.25
CA VAL A 141 4.69 -4.21 18.58
C VAL A 141 4.88 -5.32 19.61
N ILE A 142 5.71 -5.07 20.63
CA ILE A 142 5.97 -6.00 21.73
C ILE A 142 4.69 -6.30 22.52
N ASP A 143 3.92 -5.27 22.86
CA ASP A 143 2.66 -5.40 23.60
C ASP A 143 1.63 -6.22 22.81
N VAL A 144 1.47 -5.93 21.52
CA VAL A 144 0.56 -6.71 20.65
C VAL A 144 1.07 -8.14 20.47
N GLY A 145 2.36 -8.36 20.26
CA GLY A 145 2.95 -9.70 20.16
C GLY A 145 2.65 -10.56 21.38
N ARG A 146 2.80 -10.00 22.60
CA ARG A 146 2.44 -10.69 23.86
C ARG A 146 0.96 -11.06 23.91
N LYS A 147 0.07 -10.14 23.49
CA LYS A 147 -1.37 -10.37 23.46
C LYS A 147 -1.76 -11.45 22.46
N LEU A 148 -1.14 -11.48 21.28
CA LEU A 148 -1.34 -12.52 20.29
C LEU A 148 -0.83 -13.87 20.80
N ALA A 149 0.34 -13.93 21.45
CA ALA A 149 0.90 -15.15 22.03
C ALA A 149 0.04 -15.73 23.15
N ALA A 150 -0.64 -14.88 23.91
CA ALA A 150 -1.54 -15.28 25.01
C ALA A 150 -2.96 -15.68 24.53
N SER A 151 -3.35 -15.38 23.29
CA SER A 151 -4.67 -15.72 22.74
C SER A 151 -4.72 -17.16 22.24
N VAL A 152 -5.25 -18.08 23.00
CA VAL A 152 -5.39 -19.49 22.61
C VAL A 152 -6.88 -19.84 22.48
N PRO A 153 -7.37 -20.06 21.24
CA PRO A 153 -6.70 -19.98 19.94
C PRO A 153 -6.37 -18.53 19.53
N LEU A 154 -5.34 -18.39 18.69
CA LEU A 154 -5.09 -17.19 17.91
C LEU A 154 -5.75 -17.30 16.53
N THR A 155 -6.68 -16.40 16.21
CA THR A 155 -7.26 -16.34 14.87
C THR A 155 -6.47 -15.39 13.98
N VAL A 156 -6.14 -15.85 12.78
CA VAL A 156 -5.48 -15.07 11.73
C VAL A 156 -6.44 -14.92 10.56
N LEU A 157 -6.86 -13.70 10.25
CA LEU A 157 -7.85 -13.37 9.23
C LEU A 157 -7.20 -12.66 8.05
N GLY A 158 -7.28 -13.22 6.86
CA GLY A 158 -6.91 -12.56 5.62
C GLY A 158 -7.81 -13.02 4.48
N LEU A 159 -8.45 -12.07 3.82
CA LEU A 159 -9.36 -12.35 2.72
C LEU A 159 -8.80 -11.82 1.39
N ARG A 160 -9.17 -12.46 0.28
CA ARG A 160 -8.73 -12.09 -1.07
C ARG A 160 -7.19 -12.10 -1.18
N ILE A 161 -6.60 -11.00 -1.62
CA ILE A 161 -5.13 -10.90 -1.78
C ILE A 161 -4.39 -10.95 -0.43
N SER A 162 -5.02 -10.50 0.66
CA SER A 162 -4.45 -10.58 2.01
C SER A 162 -4.32 -12.01 2.54
N VAL A 163 -4.88 -13.02 1.84
CA VAL A 163 -4.68 -14.45 2.16
C VAL A 163 -3.20 -14.80 2.21
N SER A 164 -2.39 -14.30 1.28
CA SER A 164 -0.96 -14.60 1.19
C SER A 164 -0.19 -14.22 2.46
N LEU A 165 -0.45 -13.04 3.03
CA LEU A 165 0.16 -12.60 4.28
C LEU A 165 -0.37 -13.34 5.49
N ALA A 166 -1.68 -13.63 5.52
CA ALA A 166 -2.29 -14.40 6.60
C ALA A 166 -1.76 -15.84 6.64
N GLU A 167 -1.57 -16.47 5.49
CA GLU A 167 -0.96 -17.81 5.37
C GLU A 167 0.51 -17.79 5.80
N TYR A 168 1.29 -16.82 5.34
CA TYR A 168 2.68 -16.65 5.75
C TYR A 168 2.80 -16.53 7.28
N PHE A 169 2.02 -15.61 7.87
CA PHE A 169 2.02 -15.42 9.31
C PHE A 169 1.58 -16.68 10.07
N ALA A 170 0.46 -17.26 9.68
CA ALA A 170 -0.10 -18.45 10.34
C ALA A 170 0.86 -19.65 10.25
N TYR A 171 1.53 -19.83 9.09
CA TYR A 171 2.51 -20.89 8.91
C TYR A 171 3.67 -20.76 9.91
N ALA A 172 4.24 -19.59 10.07
CA ALA A 172 5.30 -19.34 11.03
C ALA A 172 4.81 -19.41 12.49
N ALA A 173 3.66 -18.80 12.77
CA ALA A 173 3.09 -18.76 14.11
C ALA A 173 2.78 -20.14 14.68
N ARG A 174 2.39 -21.12 13.86
CA ARG A 174 2.14 -22.52 14.30
C ARG A 174 3.35 -23.19 14.91
N ARG A 175 4.57 -22.73 14.62
CA ARG A 175 5.80 -23.26 15.23
C ARG A 175 6.00 -22.81 16.68
N VAL A 176 5.45 -21.64 17.01
CA VAL A 176 5.66 -21.01 18.31
C VAL A 176 4.38 -20.88 19.15
N HIS A 177 3.22 -21.11 18.55
CA HIS A 177 1.91 -20.96 19.18
C HIS A 177 1.11 -22.28 19.16
N PRO A 178 0.41 -22.66 20.25
CA PRO A 178 -0.26 -23.97 20.36
C PRO A 178 -1.47 -24.16 19.46
N ASP A 179 -2.27 -23.10 19.19
CA ASP A 179 -3.49 -23.19 18.37
C ASP A 179 -3.64 -21.92 17.52
N VAL A 180 -3.27 -22.02 16.23
CA VAL A 180 -3.42 -20.94 15.23
C VAL A 180 -4.49 -21.34 14.23
N ARG A 181 -5.58 -20.57 14.20
CA ARG A 181 -6.73 -20.76 13.30
C ARG A 181 -6.70 -19.74 12.18
N LEU A 182 -6.55 -20.23 10.96
CA LEU A 182 -6.46 -19.40 9.77
C LEU A 182 -7.83 -19.28 9.10
N VAL A 183 -8.28 -18.05 8.84
CA VAL A 183 -9.54 -17.71 8.18
C VAL A 183 -9.25 -16.98 6.88
N THR A 184 -9.45 -17.66 5.74
CA THR A 184 -9.17 -17.16 4.39
C THR A 184 -10.42 -17.08 3.51
N ARG A 185 -11.57 -17.48 4.03
CA ARG A 185 -12.85 -17.44 3.32
C ARG A 185 -13.79 -16.47 4.03
N GLY A 186 -14.40 -15.57 3.27
CA GLY A 186 -15.31 -14.55 3.77
C GLY A 186 -16.73 -15.08 4.04
N GLY A 187 -17.64 -14.13 4.31
CA GLY A 187 -19.06 -14.42 4.56
C GLY A 187 -19.28 -15.17 5.88
N THR A 188 -20.34 -15.99 5.92
CA THR A 188 -20.73 -16.74 7.13
C THR A 188 -19.65 -17.68 7.64
N VAL A 189 -18.81 -18.24 6.74
CA VAL A 189 -17.70 -19.12 7.13
C VAL A 189 -16.70 -18.38 8.04
N ALA A 190 -16.38 -17.12 7.72
CA ALA A 190 -15.53 -16.30 8.58
C ALA A 190 -16.21 -16.01 9.92
N TYR A 191 -17.50 -15.70 9.91
CA TYR A 191 -18.26 -15.37 11.12
C TYR A 191 -18.32 -16.57 12.07
N ASP A 192 -18.65 -17.76 11.56
CA ASP A 192 -18.69 -19.00 12.35
C ASP A 192 -17.31 -19.31 12.96
N ALA A 193 -16.23 -19.16 12.18
CA ALA A 193 -14.87 -19.40 12.67
C ALA A 193 -14.47 -18.43 13.79
N LEU A 194 -14.85 -17.15 13.69
CA LEU A 194 -14.59 -16.15 14.72
C LEU A 194 -15.38 -16.45 16.02
N LEU A 195 -16.65 -16.80 15.92
CA LEU A 195 -17.48 -17.19 17.06
C LEU A 195 -16.92 -18.44 17.75
N GLN A 196 -16.58 -19.48 16.99
CA GLN A 196 -15.94 -20.68 17.52
C GLN A 196 -14.59 -20.41 18.18
N SER A 197 -13.81 -19.46 17.62
CA SER A 197 -12.55 -19.05 18.23
C SER A 197 -12.78 -18.40 19.60
N ARG A 198 -13.78 -17.53 19.69
CA ARG A 198 -14.18 -16.89 20.94
C ARG A 198 -14.65 -17.89 21.99
N GLU A 199 -15.51 -18.85 21.61
CA GLU A 199 -16.01 -19.91 22.49
C GLU A 199 -14.88 -20.82 23.01
N ALA A 200 -13.88 -21.07 22.18
CA ALA A 200 -12.70 -21.86 22.55
C ALA A 200 -11.70 -21.09 23.45
N GLY A 201 -11.97 -19.83 23.84
CA GLY A 201 -11.11 -19.05 24.72
C GLY A 201 -10.21 -18.04 24.00
N GLY A 202 -10.31 -17.93 22.68
CA GLY A 202 -9.59 -16.92 21.91
C GLY A 202 -9.97 -15.51 22.37
N THR A 203 -8.99 -14.62 22.40
CA THR A 203 -9.16 -13.24 22.85
C THR A 203 -8.76 -12.21 21.79
N TRP A 204 -7.89 -12.61 20.85
CA TRP A 204 -7.38 -11.74 19.80
C TRP A 204 -7.51 -12.34 18.42
N VAL A 205 -7.71 -11.46 17.44
CA VAL A 205 -7.64 -11.74 16.00
C VAL A 205 -6.54 -10.87 15.42
N LEU A 206 -5.62 -11.45 14.63
CA LEU A 206 -4.77 -10.71 13.72
C LEU A 206 -5.43 -10.67 12.36
N ALA A 207 -5.81 -9.48 11.89
CA ALA A 207 -6.45 -9.27 10.61
C ALA A 207 -5.53 -8.57 9.62
N PHE A 208 -5.66 -8.91 8.34
CA PHE A 208 -4.96 -8.28 7.22
C PHE A 208 -5.98 -7.63 6.28
N SER A 209 -5.77 -6.37 5.92
CA SER A 209 -6.63 -5.64 4.98
C SER A 209 -5.82 -4.68 4.15
N MET A 210 -5.41 -5.10 2.96
CA MET A 210 -4.62 -4.30 1.99
C MET A 210 -4.59 -4.97 0.63
N PRO A 211 -4.30 -4.27 -0.47
CA PRO A 211 -4.39 -2.83 -0.65
C PRO A 211 -5.83 -2.41 -0.98
N ARG A 212 -6.71 -3.38 -1.26
CA ARG A 212 -8.14 -3.17 -1.53
C ARG A 212 -8.96 -3.68 -0.36
N HIS A 213 -9.52 -2.73 0.39
CA HIS A 213 -10.29 -3.03 1.61
C HIS A 213 -11.64 -3.62 1.25
N ALA A 214 -11.79 -4.93 1.45
CA ALA A 214 -13.03 -5.63 1.12
C ALA A 214 -14.11 -5.40 2.19
N HIS A 215 -15.36 -5.19 1.76
CA HIS A 215 -16.50 -5.15 2.68
C HIS A 215 -16.60 -6.40 3.57
N GLU A 216 -16.22 -7.57 3.04
CA GLU A 216 -16.19 -8.83 3.79
C GLU A 216 -15.21 -8.80 4.95
N THR A 217 -14.03 -8.17 4.76
CA THR A 217 -13.04 -8.00 5.85
C THR A 217 -13.59 -7.10 6.94
N LEU A 218 -14.18 -5.96 6.56
CA LEU A 218 -14.83 -5.05 7.52
C LEU A 218 -15.96 -5.77 8.28
N GLY A 219 -16.80 -6.54 7.58
CA GLY A 219 -17.86 -7.35 8.19
C GLY A 219 -17.31 -8.36 9.20
N ALA A 220 -16.26 -9.10 8.86
CA ALA A 220 -15.63 -10.07 9.75
C ALA A 220 -15.01 -9.40 10.99
N VAL A 221 -14.33 -8.26 10.82
CA VAL A 221 -13.76 -7.47 11.94
C VAL A 221 -14.88 -7.01 12.89
N ARG A 222 -16.00 -6.51 12.38
CA ARG A 222 -17.17 -6.12 13.19
C ARG A 222 -17.76 -7.30 13.96
N VAL A 223 -17.88 -8.47 13.33
CA VAL A 223 -18.34 -9.69 14.00
C VAL A 223 -17.37 -10.10 15.10
N ALA A 224 -16.07 -10.08 14.87
CA ALA A 224 -15.05 -10.36 15.87
C ALA A 224 -15.21 -9.45 17.10
N ARG A 225 -15.32 -8.14 16.89
CA ARG A 225 -15.53 -7.17 17.97
C ARG A 225 -16.86 -7.38 18.71
N GLY A 226 -17.95 -7.58 17.96
CA GLY A 226 -19.25 -7.86 18.52
C GLY A 226 -19.27 -9.13 19.39
N ALA A 227 -18.45 -10.12 19.07
CA ALA A 227 -18.22 -11.31 19.86
C ALA A 227 -17.30 -11.09 21.08
N GLY A 228 -16.70 -9.91 21.24
CA GLY A 228 -15.77 -9.57 22.32
C GLY A 228 -14.31 -9.96 22.05
N LEU A 229 -13.95 -10.31 20.82
CA LEU A 229 -12.57 -10.46 20.41
C LEU A 229 -11.92 -9.09 20.19
N LYS A 230 -10.64 -8.97 20.53
CA LYS A 230 -9.81 -7.81 20.18
C LYS A 230 -9.18 -8.00 18.81
N VAL A 231 -9.00 -6.91 18.08
CA VAL A 231 -8.48 -6.95 16.71
C VAL A 231 -7.19 -6.16 16.59
N ALA A 232 -6.10 -6.85 16.23
CA ALA A 232 -4.90 -6.26 15.68
C ALA A 232 -4.99 -6.30 14.15
N LEU A 233 -4.79 -5.17 13.50
CA LEU A 233 -4.92 -5.02 12.05
C LEU A 233 -3.58 -4.63 11.44
N ILE A 234 -3.15 -5.33 10.38
CA ILE A 234 -2.09 -4.88 9.49
C ILE A 234 -2.75 -4.38 8.20
N THR A 235 -2.46 -3.14 7.81
CA THR A 235 -3.10 -2.45 6.70
C THR A 235 -2.15 -1.44 6.06
N ASP A 236 -2.48 -0.95 4.87
CA ASP A 236 -1.77 0.14 4.20
C ASP A 236 -2.39 1.52 4.46
N LEU A 237 -3.50 1.58 5.21
CA LEU A 237 -4.17 2.81 5.58
C LEU A 237 -3.92 3.20 7.03
N ALA A 238 -3.64 4.48 7.25
CA ALA A 238 -3.58 5.06 8.59
C ALA A 238 -4.99 5.38 9.16
N LEU A 239 -5.97 5.61 8.29
CA LEU A 239 -7.36 5.97 8.63
C LEU A 239 -8.34 5.23 7.71
N GLY A 240 -9.52 4.93 8.20
CA GLY A 240 -10.58 4.35 7.38
C GLY A 240 -11.47 3.35 8.14
N PRO A 241 -12.57 2.91 7.53
CA PRO A 241 -13.61 2.13 8.23
C PRO A 241 -13.11 0.85 8.89
N VAL A 242 -12.12 0.16 8.31
CA VAL A 242 -11.55 -1.05 8.91
C VAL A 242 -10.58 -0.73 10.04
N VAL A 243 -9.87 0.42 9.94
CA VAL A 243 -8.97 0.93 10.99
C VAL A 243 -9.75 1.35 12.22
N ASP A 244 -10.89 2.03 12.02
CA ASP A 244 -11.78 2.50 13.09
C ASP A 244 -12.38 1.33 13.91
N GLU A 245 -12.47 0.16 13.30
CA GLU A 245 -12.93 -1.07 13.95
C GLU A 245 -11.80 -1.89 14.60
N ALA A 246 -10.55 -1.54 14.43
CA ALA A 246 -9.43 -2.24 15.07
C ALA A 246 -9.11 -1.68 16.45
N ASP A 247 -8.72 -2.54 17.40
CA ASP A 247 -8.19 -2.11 18.69
C ASP A 247 -6.75 -1.58 18.56
N VAL A 248 -5.98 -2.16 17.63
CA VAL A 248 -4.64 -1.70 17.24
C VAL A 248 -4.49 -1.87 15.73
N ALA A 249 -4.05 -0.84 15.03
CA ALA A 249 -3.74 -0.91 13.60
C ALA A 249 -2.27 -0.56 13.34
N PHE A 250 -1.58 -1.37 12.54
CA PHE A 250 -0.24 -1.12 12.04
C PHE A 250 -0.38 -0.74 10.55
N ALA A 251 -0.15 0.54 10.24
CA ALA A 251 -0.14 1.02 8.86
C ALA A 251 1.24 0.75 8.26
N THR A 252 1.31 -0.12 7.24
CA THR A 252 2.55 -0.48 6.55
C THR A 252 2.37 -0.21 5.06
N GLY A 253 3.32 0.50 4.44
CA GLY A 253 3.25 0.78 3.01
C GLY A 253 3.26 -0.49 2.16
N THR A 254 2.52 -0.49 1.06
CA THR A 254 2.58 -1.52 0.01
C THR A 254 3.21 -0.92 -1.25
N GLY A 255 4.06 -1.68 -1.95
CA GLY A 255 4.62 -1.24 -3.22
C GLY A 255 3.59 -1.39 -4.34
N SER A 256 3.12 -0.27 -4.87
CA SER A 256 2.06 -0.21 -5.89
C SER A 256 2.56 0.21 -7.28
N ARG A 257 3.86 0.21 -7.53
CA ARG A 257 4.43 0.64 -8.82
C ARG A 257 4.28 -0.40 -9.94
N LEU A 258 4.18 -1.67 -9.58
CA LEU A 258 3.99 -2.76 -10.53
C LEU A 258 2.51 -3.12 -10.66
N VAL A 259 2.20 -4.00 -11.61
CA VAL A 259 0.83 -4.52 -11.81
C VAL A 259 0.32 -5.27 -10.58
N PHE A 260 1.23 -5.94 -9.87
CA PHE A 260 0.96 -6.61 -8.60
C PHE A 260 1.70 -5.90 -7.48
N ASP A 261 0.99 -5.71 -6.36
CA ASP A 261 1.54 -5.03 -5.20
C ASP A 261 2.62 -5.87 -4.51
N SER A 262 3.66 -5.21 -4.00
CA SER A 262 4.65 -5.82 -3.13
C SER A 262 4.27 -5.66 -1.66
N TYR A 263 4.60 -6.67 -0.86
CA TYR A 263 4.32 -6.73 0.58
C TYR A 263 5.60 -6.82 1.42
N ALA A 264 6.67 -6.15 1.01
CA ALA A 264 7.94 -6.20 1.74
C ALA A 264 7.80 -5.62 3.16
N ALA A 265 7.29 -4.41 3.31
CA ALA A 265 7.09 -3.81 4.63
C ALA A 265 6.04 -4.55 5.49
N PRO A 266 4.85 -4.96 4.98
CA PRO A 266 3.95 -5.86 5.70
C PRO A 266 4.59 -7.17 6.14
N GLY A 267 5.46 -7.78 5.31
CA GLY A 267 6.21 -8.98 5.64
C GLY A 267 7.16 -8.79 6.82
N VAL A 268 7.88 -7.67 6.85
CA VAL A 268 8.75 -7.30 7.99
C VAL A 268 7.93 -7.05 9.26
N MET A 269 6.76 -6.41 9.16
CA MET A 269 5.84 -6.26 10.30
C MET A 269 5.38 -7.61 10.85
N CYS A 270 5.04 -8.58 9.95
CA CYS A 270 4.72 -9.95 10.37
C CYS A 270 5.87 -10.59 11.14
N ALA A 271 7.11 -10.48 10.63
CA ALA A 271 8.30 -11.02 11.29
C ALA A 271 8.54 -10.39 12.67
N ALA A 272 8.33 -9.07 12.80
CA ALA A 272 8.47 -8.36 14.07
C ALA A 272 7.41 -8.82 15.11
N LEU A 273 6.15 -9.01 14.70
CA LEU A 273 5.11 -9.55 15.59
C LEU A 273 5.40 -10.99 15.99
N LEU A 274 5.88 -11.84 15.06
CA LEU A 274 6.29 -13.21 15.36
C LEU A 274 7.45 -13.26 16.35
N GLN A 275 8.44 -12.36 16.19
CA GLN A 275 9.53 -12.23 17.17
C GLN A 275 8.99 -11.83 18.56
N ALA A 276 8.10 -10.83 18.60
CA ALA A 276 7.49 -10.40 19.87
C ALA A 276 6.63 -11.51 20.52
N MET A 277 5.98 -12.37 19.72
CA MET A 277 5.28 -13.56 20.23
C MET A 277 6.26 -14.60 20.80
N THR A 278 7.39 -14.80 20.14
CA THR A 278 8.47 -15.70 20.58
C THR A 278 9.05 -15.25 21.92
N ASP A 279 9.33 -13.95 22.02
CA ASP A 279 9.92 -13.35 23.23
C ASP A 279 8.94 -13.30 24.43
N ALA A 280 7.63 -13.44 24.16
CA ALA A 280 6.60 -13.47 25.21
C ALA A 280 6.67 -14.73 26.10
N ASP A 281 7.12 -15.86 25.54
CA ASP A 281 7.28 -17.13 26.26
C ASP A 281 8.44 -17.93 25.62
N PRO A 282 9.69 -17.57 25.95
CA PRO A 282 10.86 -18.16 25.30
C PRO A 282 11.01 -19.67 25.56
N GLU A 283 10.69 -20.12 26.79
CA GLU A 283 10.81 -21.54 27.15
C GLU A 283 9.85 -22.41 26.34
N ARG A 284 8.59 -22.03 26.25
CA ARG A 284 7.60 -22.74 25.45
C ARG A 284 7.98 -22.71 23.97
N THR A 285 8.42 -21.57 23.47
CA THR A 285 8.84 -21.40 22.07
C THR A 285 10.01 -22.31 21.75
N GLN A 286 11.03 -22.34 22.59
CA GLN A 286 12.22 -23.17 22.41
C GLN A 286 11.83 -24.67 22.37
N ALA A 287 11.02 -25.13 23.33
CA ALA A 287 10.57 -26.52 23.37
C ALA A 287 9.80 -26.93 22.09
N ARG A 288 8.93 -26.06 21.56
CA ARG A 288 8.18 -26.33 20.32
C ARG A 288 9.07 -26.34 19.08
N LEU A 289 10.04 -25.46 19.00
CA LEU A 289 11.00 -25.44 17.90
C LEU A 289 11.88 -26.71 17.92
N GLU A 290 12.34 -27.13 19.07
CA GLU A 290 13.10 -28.40 19.23
C GLU A 290 12.28 -29.61 18.83
N GLU A 291 11.00 -29.69 19.26
CA GLU A 291 10.09 -30.74 18.83
C GLU A 291 9.89 -30.75 17.29
N TYR A 292 9.73 -29.56 16.69
CA TYR A 292 9.63 -29.43 15.24
C TYR A 292 10.89 -29.91 14.51
N GLU A 293 12.07 -29.53 14.98
CA GLU A 293 13.35 -29.95 14.37
C GLU A 293 13.54 -31.47 14.49
N GLN A 294 13.17 -32.08 15.59
CA GLN A 294 13.21 -33.52 15.74
C GLN A 294 12.32 -34.24 14.73
N VAL A 295 11.08 -33.73 14.51
CA VAL A 295 10.18 -34.26 13.50
C VAL A 295 10.73 -34.04 12.09
N ALA A 296 11.27 -32.86 11.81
CA ALA A 296 11.85 -32.52 10.53
C ALA A 296 13.03 -33.41 10.16
N ASP A 297 13.92 -33.69 11.12
CA ASP A 297 15.05 -34.62 10.97
C ASP A 297 14.59 -36.06 10.76
N GLN A 298 13.64 -36.53 11.58
CA GLN A 298 13.10 -37.88 11.49
C GLN A 298 12.46 -38.17 10.13
N HIS A 299 11.79 -37.18 9.55
CA HIS A 299 11.09 -37.30 8.28
C HIS A 299 11.85 -36.72 7.08
N GLN A 300 13.08 -36.26 7.30
CA GLN A 300 13.96 -35.69 6.25
C GLN A 300 13.27 -34.56 5.45
N PHE A 301 12.64 -33.62 6.14
CA PHE A 301 11.92 -32.51 5.48
C PHE A 301 12.81 -31.58 4.69
N PHE A 302 14.09 -31.46 5.09
CA PHE A 302 15.05 -30.58 4.46
C PHE A 302 16.17 -31.37 3.78
N LEU A 303 16.69 -30.81 2.68
CA LEU A 303 17.91 -31.33 2.08
C LEU A 303 19.07 -31.12 3.08
N ARG A 304 19.90 -32.15 3.27
CA ARG A 304 21.15 -32.00 4.02
C ARG A 304 22.23 -31.54 3.06
N ASP A 305 22.93 -30.45 3.39
CA ASP A 305 24.11 -29.99 2.67
C ASP A 305 25.28 -30.97 2.81
#